data_207dda628edd311a271abe5e3c74360e
#
_entry.id   207dda628edd311a271abe5e3c74360e
#
_cell.length_a   1.000
_cell.length_b   1.000
_cell.length_c   1.000
_cell.angle_alpha   90.00
_cell.angle_beta   90.00
_cell.angle_gamma   90.00
#
_symmetry.space_group_name_H-M   'P 1'
#
loop_
_entity.id
_entity.type
_entity.pdbx_description
1 polymer ?
#
loop_
_entity_poly.entity_id
_entity_poly.type
_entity_poly.pdbx_seq_one_letter_code
_entity_poly.pdbx_strand_id
1 'polypeptide(L)'
;MPAIRLFGVHTDINSSFERGAAAGPAAIRAALWSDRGNLACSAGLELGRDIALVDDGDLPLSEDVGSDDAAIARHVALIQQSGAVPLALGGDHAVSFPLVAAVAAQHGPLHILHIDAHPDLYHDFAGNPRS
;
A
#
# COMPACT_ATOMS: atom_id res chain seq x y z
N MET A 1 1.57 -18.88 12.35
CA MET A 1 2.40 -17.67 12.33
C MET A 1 1.60 -16.59 11.64
N PRO A 2 1.49 -15.39 12.21
CA PRO A 2 0.86 -14.27 11.49
C PRO A 2 1.62 -14.01 10.20
N ALA A 3 0.90 -13.74 9.13
CA ALA A 3 1.48 -13.51 7.81
C ALA A 3 1.14 -12.09 7.32
N ILE A 4 2.14 -11.41 6.77
CA ILE A 4 1.99 -10.14 6.06
C ILE A 4 2.24 -10.42 4.59
N ARG A 5 1.37 -9.88 3.73
CA ARG A 5 1.56 -9.92 2.28
C ARG A 5 1.87 -8.52 1.78
N LEU A 6 3.11 -8.36 1.34
CA LEU A 6 3.65 -7.13 0.77
C LEU A 6 3.35 -7.09 -0.73
N PHE A 7 2.89 -5.97 -1.23
CA PHE A 7 2.69 -5.76 -2.67
C PHE A 7 2.89 -4.31 -3.07
N GLY A 8 3.26 -4.06 -4.31
CA GLY A 8 3.48 -2.72 -4.84
C GLY A 8 2.27 -2.20 -5.60
N VAL A 9 1.95 -0.93 -5.39
CA VAL A 9 0.95 -0.16 -6.13
C VAL A 9 1.70 1.00 -6.79
N HIS A 10 2.39 0.71 -7.89
CA HIS A 10 3.38 1.56 -8.53
C HIS A 10 2.76 2.56 -9.52
N THR A 11 1.85 3.40 -9.03
CA THR A 11 1.22 4.47 -9.81
C THR A 11 1.42 5.83 -9.16
N ASP A 12 1.53 6.87 -9.98
CA ASP A 12 1.62 8.26 -9.55
C ASP A 12 0.88 9.22 -10.49
N ILE A 13 -0.14 8.67 -11.17
CA ILE A 13 -0.95 9.44 -12.13
C ILE A 13 -1.76 10.57 -11.49
N ASN A 14 -1.99 10.49 -10.19
CA ASN A 14 -2.72 11.49 -9.41
C ASN A 14 -1.81 12.43 -8.61
N SER A 15 -0.48 12.33 -8.77
CA SER A 15 0.45 13.22 -8.08
C SER A 15 0.17 14.68 -8.43
N SER A 16 0.00 15.51 -7.39
CA SER A 16 -0.38 16.93 -7.53
C SER A 16 0.80 17.83 -7.94
N PHE A 17 2.03 17.41 -7.73
CA PHE A 17 3.22 18.22 -7.99
C PHE A 17 4.15 17.55 -9.01
N GLU A 18 4.84 16.49 -8.63
CA GLU A 18 5.79 15.79 -9.49
C GLU A 18 5.49 14.30 -9.58
N ARG A 19 5.71 13.73 -10.77
CA ARG A 19 5.71 12.27 -10.97
C ARG A 19 7.03 11.70 -10.45
N GLY A 20 7.04 10.42 -10.08
CA GLY A 20 8.21 9.71 -9.57
C GLY A 20 7.91 8.77 -8.41
N ALA A 21 6.78 8.97 -7.71
CA ALA A 21 6.37 8.12 -6.59
C ALA A 21 6.13 6.66 -7.02
N ALA A 22 5.79 6.42 -8.29
CA ALA A 22 5.64 5.07 -8.85
C ALA A 22 6.91 4.20 -8.71
N ALA A 23 8.10 4.81 -8.57
CA ALA A 23 9.34 4.09 -8.31
C ALA A 23 9.51 3.65 -6.83
N GLY A 24 8.65 4.14 -5.93
CA GLY A 24 8.72 3.88 -4.49
C GLY A 24 8.75 2.39 -4.13
N PRO A 25 7.82 1.56 -4.61
CA PRO A 25 7.77 0.14 -4.28
C PRO A 25 9.09 -0.60 -4.55
N ALA A 26 9.69 -0.37 -5.71
CA ALA A 26 10.97 -1.00 -6.08
C ALA A 26 12.13 -0.52 -5.18
N ALA A 27 12.19 0.78 -4.90
CA ALA A 27 13.23 1.36 -4.05
C ALA A 27 13.12 0.87 -2.60
N ILE A 28 11.90 0.78 -2.06
CA ILE A 28 11.65 0.29 -0.71
C ILE A 28 12.04 -1.19 -0.60
N ARG A 29 11.68 -2.03 -1.57
CA ARG A 29 12.10 -3.44 -1.59
C ARG A 29 13.61 -3.59 -1.63
N ALA A 30 14.28 -2.82 -2.49
CA ALA A 30 15.74 -2.85 -2.59
C ALA A 30 16.40 -2.50 -1.25
N ALA A 31 15.84 -1.54 -0.50
CA ALA A 31 16.33 -1.19 0.83
C ALA A 31 16.02 -2.27 1.86
N LEU A 32 14.81 -2.82 1.87
CA LEU A 32 14.35 -3.85 2.81
C LEU A 32 15.22 -5.11 2.74
N TRP A 33 15.56 -5.54 1.53
CA TRP A 33 16.33 -6.76 1.29
C TRP A 33 17.85 -6.52 1.15
N SER A 34 18.31 -5.31 1.44
CA SER A 34 19.75 -5.00 1.40
C SER A 34 20.47 -5.59 2.62
N ASP A 35 21.76 -5.80 2.48
CA ASP A 35 22.66 -6.18 3.57
C ASP A 35 22.85 -5.09 4.64
N ARG A 36 22.32 -3.88 4.36
CA ARG A 36 22.28 -2.75 5.30
C ARG A 36 20.98 -2.68 6.09
N GLY A 37 19.99 -3.54 5.76
CA GLY A 37 18.71 -3.63 6.42
C GLY A 37 18.80 -4.42 7.72
N ASN A 38 17.85 -4.17 8.62
CA ASN A 38 17.63 -4.99 9.80
C ASN A 38 16.15 -5.43 9.80
N LEU A 39 15.93 -6.73 9.74
CA LEU A 39 14.58 -7.31 9.72
C LEU A 39 13.98 -7.47 11.12
N ALA A 40 14.73 -7.13 12.18
CA ALA A 40 14.25 -7.16 13.55
C ALA A 40 13.82 -5.77 14.03
N CYS A 41 12.72 -5.72 14.77
CA CYS A 41 12.28 -4.50 15.45
C CYS A 41 12.76 -4.44 16.91
N SER A 42 12.62 -3.28 17.55
CA SER A 42 13.00 -3.07 18.95
C SER A 42 12.26 -3.95 19.96
N ALA A 43 11.11 -4.52 19.58
CA ALA A 43 10.36 -5.46 20.39
C ALA A 43 10.89 -6.90 20.29
N GLY A 44 11.99 -7.14 19.58
CA GLY A 44 12.63 -8.45 19.41
C GLY A 44 11.94 -9.36 18.40
N LEU A 45 10.95 -8.86 17.64
CA LEU A 45 10.32 -9.61 16.56
C LEU A 45 11.14 -9.45 15.27
N GLU A 46 11.27 -10.53 14.51
CA GLU A 46 12.03 -10.57 13.27
C GLU A 46 11.17 -11.09 12.11
N LEU A 47 11.20 -10.37 10.99
CA LEU A 47 10.55 -10.80 9.75
C LEU A 47 11.22 -12.08 9.23
N GLY A 48 10.41 -13.03 8.80
CA GLY A 48 10.86 -14.33 8.33
C GLY A 48 11.03 -15.38 9.45
N ARG A 49 11.26 -14.95 10.69
CA ARG A 49 11.35 -15.84 11.85
C ARG A 49 10.06 -15.86 12.67
N ASP A 50 9.60 -14.70 13.10
CA ASP A 50 8.44 -14.57 14.00
C ASP A 50 7.17 -14.15 13.25
N ILE A 51 7.35 -13.45 12.14
CA ILE A 51 6.29 -12.97 11.26
C ILE A 51 6.66 -13.37 9.82
N ALA A 52 5.78 -14.11 9.16
CA ALA A 52 5.97 -14.41 7.74
C ALA A 52 5.72 -13.16 6.90
N LEU A 53 6.69 -12.77 6.09
CA LEU A 53 6.55 -11.72 5.08
C LEU A 53 6.61 -12.38 3.69
N VAL A 54 5.52 -12.31 2.97
CA VAL A 54 5.41 -12.80 1.59
C VAL A 54 5.33 -11.60 0.66
N ASP A 55 6.23 -11.49 -0.30
CA ASP A 55 6.19 -10.44 -1.31
C ASP A 55 5.46 -10.94 -2.55
N ASP A 56 4.31 -10.33 -2.85
CA ASP A 56 3.46 -10.65 -4.00
C ASP A 56 3.92 -9.95 -5.28
N GLY A 57 4.96 -9.11 -5.21
CA GLY A 57 5.39 -8.27 -6.32
C GLY A 57 4.51 -7.03 -6.51
N ASP A 58 4.62 -6.42 -7.68
CA ASP A 58 3.82 -5.25 -8.05
C ASP A 58 2.53 -5.67 -8.74
N LEU A 59 1.43 -4.98 -8.44
CA LEU A 59 0.17 -5.19 -9.13
C LEU A 59 0.29 -4.74 -10.60
N PRO A 60 -0.27 -5.52 -11.54
CA PRO A 60 -0.35 -5.08 -12.93
C PRO A 60 -1.39 -3.94 -13.04
N LEU A 61 -0.92 -2.71 -13.14
CA LEU A 61 -1.73 -1.51 -13.27
C LEU A 61 -1.69 -1.00 -14.70
N SER A 62 -2.80 -0.36 -15.12
CA SER A 62 -3.03 0.09 -16.49
C SER A 62 -2.99 1.62 -16.64
N GLU A 63 -2.83 2.35 -15.53
CA GLU A 63 -3.00 3.82 -15.45
C GLU A 63 -4.45 4.27 -15.77
N ASP A 64 -5.42 3.37 -15.69
CA ASP A 64 -6.84 3.69 -15.66
C ASP A 64 -7.35 3.56 -14.22
N VAL A 65 -7.76 4.70 -13.64
CA VAL A 65 -8.10 4.79 -12.20
C VAL A 65 -9.16 3.77 -11.80
N GLY A 66 -10.18 3.55 -12.62
CA GLY A 66 -11.27 2.65 -12.28
C GLY A 66 -10.85 1.19 -12.28
N SER A 67 -10.09 0.76 -13.29
CA SER A 67 -9.59 -0.61 -13.38
C SER A 67 -8.50 -0.89 -12.35
N ASP A 68 -7.66 0.10 -12.06
CA ASP A 68 -6.59 -0.01 -11.08
C ASP A 68 -7.15 -0.08 -9.65
N ASP A 69 -8.15 0.74 -9.31
CA ASP A 69 -8.88 0.63 -8.03
C ASP A 69 -9.50 -0.76 -7.85
N ALA A 70 -10.12 -1.31 -8.91
CA ALA A 70 -10.71 -2.64 -8.87
C ALA A 70 -9.65 -3.75 -8.71
N ALA A 71 -8.48 -3.60 -9.33
CA ALA A 71 -7.36 -4.52 -9.17
C ALA A 71 -6.81 -4.51 -7.75
N ILE A 72 -6.61 -3.33 -7.17
CA ILE A 72 -6.17 -3.13 -5.79
C ILE A 72 -7.18 -3.76 -4.82
N ALA A 73 -8.46 -3.42 -4.95
CA ALA A 73 -9.51 -3.93 -4.07
C ALA A 73 -9.60 -5.46 -4.08
N ARG A 74 -9.52 -6.06 -5.27
CA ARG A 74 -9.52 -7.52 -5.43
C ARG A 74 -8.33 -8.18 -4.77
N HIS A 75 -7.13 -7.61 -4.93
CA HIS A 75 -5.91 -8.15 -4.33
C HIS A 75 -5.96 -8.09 -2.80
N VAL A 76 -6.38 -6.96 -2.24
CA VAL A 76 -6.58 -6.80 -0.79
C VAL A 76 -7.59 -7.82 -0.26
N ALA A 77 -8.72 -8.00 -0.94
CA ALA A 77 -9.74 -8.97 -0.54
C ALA A 77 -9.19 -10.41 -0.51
N LEU A 78 -8.39 -10.80 -1.50
CA LEU A 78 -7.74 -12.12 -1.53
C LEU A 78 -6.76 -12.31 -0.36
N ILE A 79 -5.97 -11.30 -0.03
CA ILE A 79 -5.06 -11.34 1.12
C ILE A 79 -5.85 -11.54 2.41
N GLN A 80 -6.91 -10.74 2.62
CA GLN A 80 -7.73 -10.82 3.83
C GLN A 80 -8.45 -12.17 3.95
N GLN A 81 -8.96 -12.73 2.84
CA GLN A 81 -9.57 -14.05 2.81
C GLN A 81 -8.59 -15.16 3.20
N SER A 82 -7.30 -14.99 2.95
CA SER A 82 -6.27 -15.92 3.40
C SER A 82 -5.91 -15.80 4.90
N GLY A 83 -6.48 -14.82 5.60
CA GLY A 83 -6.16 -14.50 6.99
C GLY A 83 -4.86 -13.72 7.17
N ALA A 84 -4.25 -13.26 6.08
CA ALA A 84 -3.04 -12.43 6.12
C ALA A 84 -3.38 -10.93 6.22
N VAL A 85 -2.38 -10.15 6.61
CA VAL A 85 -2.46 -8.69 6.69
C VAL A 85 -1.88 -8.09 5.41
N PRO A 86 -2.63 -7.27 4.66
CA PRO A 86 -2.10 -6.56 3.50
C PRO A 86 -1.14 -5.44 3.93
N LEU A 87 -0.01 -5.33 3.26
CA LEU A 87 0.96 -4.26 3.38
C LEU A 87 1.28 -3.73 1.98
N ALA A 88 0.69 -2.60 1.63
CA ALA A 88 0.91 -1.98 0.33
C ALA A 88 2.09 -1.02 0.37
N LEU A 89 2.94 -1.10 -0.64
CA LEU A 89 3.93 -0.08 -0.97
C LEU A 89 3.34 0.81 -2.05
N GLY A 90 3.08 2.04 -1.71
CA GLY A 90 2.46 3.00 -2.62
C GLY A 90 3.45 3.66 -3.54
N GLY A 91 2.88 4.22 -4.54
CA GLY A 91 3.13 5.34 -5.35
C GLY A 91 2.63 6.64 -4.72
N ASP A 92 1.72 7.33 -5.39
CA ASP A 92 1.11 8.54 -4.82
C ASP A 92 0.06 8.21 -3.74
N HIS A 93 -0.39 9.25 -3.02
CA HIS A 93 -1.33 9.06 -1.91
C HIS A 93 -2.73 8.60 -2.36
N ALA A 94 -3.12 8.81 -3.62
CA ALA A 94 -4.42 8.37 -4.14
C ALA A 94 -4.66 6.86 -4.01
N VAL A 95 -3.58 6.06 -3.95
CA VAL A 95 -3.68 4.60 -3.74
C VAL A 95 -4.28 4.22 -2.38
N SER A 96 -4.23 5.12 -1.40
CA SER A 96 -4.81 4.88 -0.07
C SER A 96 -6.33 4.70 -0.12
N PHE A 97 -7.01 5.39 -1.03
CA PHE A 97 -8.46 5.30 -1.16
C PHE A 97 -8.96 3.87 -1.47
N PRO A 98 -8.54 3.22 -2.57
CA PRO A 98 -9.00 1.86 -2.87
C PRO A 98 -8.52 0.83 -1.84
N LEU A 99 -7.35 1.02 -1.22
CA LEU A 99 -6.85 0.16 -0.16
C LEU A 99 -7.75 0.19 1.07
N VAL A 100 -8.05 1.39 1.58
CA VAL A 100 -8.92 1.58 2.76
C VAL A 100 -10.34 1.12 2.46
N ALA A 101 -10.88 1.45 1.28
CA ALA A 101 -12.21 1.02 0.86
C ALA A 101 -12.35 -0.51 0.83
N ALA A 102 -11.32 -1.21 0.33
CA ALA A 102 -11.32 -2.67 0.29
C ALA A 102 -11.31 -3.30 1.69
N VAL A 103 -10.54 -2.73 2.62
CA VAL A 103 -10.52 -3.18 4.02
C VAL A 103 -11.86 -2.91 4.69
N ALA A 104 -12.42 -1.72 4.51
CA ALA A 104 -13.72 -1.34 5.08
C ALA A 104 -14.86 -2.22 4.57
N ALA A 105 -14.82 -2.64 3.30
CA ALA A 105 -15.82 -3.53 2.72
C ALA A 105 -15.92 -4.88 3.46
N GLN A 106 -14.84 -5.35 4.05
CA GLN A 106 -14.81 -6.61 4.79
C GLN A 106 -15.05 -6.44 6.30
N HIS A 107 -14.56 -5.35 6.89
CA HIS A 107 -14.58 -5.15 8.34
C HIS A 107 -15.62 -4.15 8.83
N GLY A 108 -16.28 -3.41 7.93
CA GLY A 108 -17.18 -2.32 8.29
C GLY A 108 -16.42 -1.05 8.69
N PRO A 109 -16.98 -0.23 9.61
CA PRO A 109 -16.37 1.02 10.02
C PRO A 109 -14.95 0.82 10.58
N LEU A 110 -14.01 1.65 10.13
CA LEU A 110 -12.60 1.58 10.51
C LEU A 110 -12.18 2.79 11.34
N HIS A 111 -11.22 2.58 12.23
CA HIS A 111 -10.40 3.65 12.79
C HIS A 111 -9.10 3.70 11.98
N ILE A 112 -8.74 4.87 11.47
CA ILE A 112 -7.56 5.08 10.63
C ILE A 112 -6.56 5.93 11.41
N LEU A 113 -5.33 5.44 11.54
CA LEU A 113 -4.20 6.25 11.96
C LEU A 113 -3.47 6.74 10.71
N HIS A 114 -3.54 8.04 10.46
CA HIS A 114 -2.89 8.71 9.33
C HIS A 114 -1.64 9.43 9.85
N ILE A 115 -0.47 9.10 9.28
CA ILE A 115 0.82 9.71 9.63
C ILE A 115 1.34 10.39 8.37
N ASP A 116 1.06 11.68 8.26
CA ASP A 116 1.37 12.50 7.10
C ASP A 116 1.62 13.95 7.51
N ALA A 117 2.27 14.72 6.67
CA ALA A 117 2.47 16.16 6.87
C ALA A 117 1.20 16.98 6.60
N HIS A 118 0.22 16.41 5.90
CA HIS A 118 -1.01 17.07 5.48
C HIS A 118 -2.23 16.28 5.93
N PRO A 119 -3.37 16.92 6.22
CA PRO A 119 -4.60 16.25 6.64
C PRO A 119 -5.39 15.62 5.48
N ASP A 120 -5.06 15.93 4.23
CA ASP A 120 -5.69 15.45 2.99
C ASP A 120 -7.23 15.55 2.99
N LEU A 121 -7.73 16.68 3.46
CA LEU A 121 -9.17 16.96 3.62
C LEU A 121 -9.72 17.85 2.50
N TYR A 122 -8.98 18.10 1.44
CA TYR A 122 -9.48 18.82 0.29
C TYR A 122 -10.52 17.99 -0.46
N HIS A 123 -11.54 18.67 -0.97
CA HIS A 123 -12.54 18.03 -1.82
C HIS A 123 -11.94 17.60 -3.17
N ASP A 124 -11.08 18.44 -3.71
CA ASP A 124 -10.25 18.18 -4.88
C ASP A 124 -9.03 19.11 -4.88
N PHE A 125 -8.02 18.79 -5.68
CA PHE A 125 -6.89 19.68 -5.95
C PHE A 125 -6.77 19.87 -7.47
N ALA A 126 -6.91 21.11 -7.92
CA ALA A 126 -6.88 21.47 -9.34
C ALA A 126 -7.89 20.68 -10.21
N GLY A 127 -9.05 20.33 -9.64
CA GLY A 127 -10.10 19.55 -10.31
C GLY A 127 -9.87 18.03 -10.29
N ASN A 128 -8.83 17.56 -9.61
CA ASN A 128 -8.61 16.13 -9.41
C ASN A 128 -9.06 15.72 -7.98
N PRO A 129 -10.14 14.94 -7.85
CA PRO A 129 -10.62 14.50 -6.53
C PRO A 129 -9.77 13.38 -5.92
N ARG A 130 -8.73 12.93 -6.61
CA ARG A 130 -7.80 11.89 -6.18
C ARG A 130 -6.42 12.44 -5.80
N SER A 131 -6.23 13.77 -5.97
CA SER A 131 -4.97 14.42 -5.65
C SER A 131 -4.94 14.91 -4.21
#